data_73d29eaaecbfd045666f13cbc5c0996e
#
_entry.id   73d29eaaecbfd045666f13cbc5c0996e
#
_cell.length_a   1.000
_cell.length_b   1.000
_cell.length_c   1.000
_cell.angle_alpha   90.00
_cell.angle_beta   90.00
_cell.angle_gamma   90.00
#
_symmetry.space_group_name_H-M   'P 1'
#
loop_
_entity.id
_entity.type
_entity.pdbx_description
1 polymer ?
#
loop_
_entity_poly.entity_id
_entity_poly.type
_entity_poly.pdbx_seq_one_letter_code
_entity_poly.pdbx_strand_id
1 'polypeptide(L)'
;MTMAPRRRIRSRLAPRALLAAVAASLAFAAGAQQDARLPDLGSSANALISPEEAKEYGAAMLHQMRALDMVVDDPLTDDYINDLGFRLAAKSDRPKAHFAFFVVKDGEINAFAAPGGYIAVNSGLIIITRSESELAGVIAHEIGHITQNHLERAFEESKKDAPLMALVLLGAIVAGASGAGGDAPIAVLTGGQGLLAQKSINFTRHDEIEADRVGIQTLAKAGFDPNAMAAFFEHLEDVTSADAGGIQTPSLLQDHPVTTERISDAKARAGALVSAQKLRTVTSLDKDQWEKITAPMRFVQDPSALIAKPVGADSLSDYALIRERVRVLADNAPKEVLYYASSLKSEPGFDTPATRYGYALALTRSGRGAQAIEQLQPLQKLQGDNLILNLAMADARLQAGQRGAALALYSALNAGSPRNHGVALAYANALVAQGDKAQATQAADLLRPMLDNADEPEIYSAYGRASEKAGDSVRAQEAFADASYYSGRPFDAMEQLKRMLKRSDLDYYARARIQARINELTPLVMELHKRRISTDDNPDGEQQPDG
;
A
#
# COMPACT_ATOMS: atom_id res chain seq x y z
N MET A 1 53.16 -49.97 73.77
CA MET A 1 51.99 -49.05 73.70
C MET A 1 52.49 -47.82 73.03
N THR A 2 52.25 -47.71 71.73
CA THR A 2 52.64 -46.55 70.93
C THR A 2 51.52 -46.25 69.95
N MET A 3 50.88 -45.12 70.14
CA MET A 3 49.79 -44.59 69.29
C MET A 3 50.40 -43.97 67.99
N ALA A 4 49.92 -44.37 66.86
CA ALA A 4 50.25 -43.76 65.55
C ALA A 4 49.29 -42.59 65.25
N PRO A 5 49.78 -41.52 64.57
CA PRO A 5 48.96 -40.35 64.29
C PRO A 5 48.12 -40.54 63.01
N ARG A 6 46.85 -40.13 63.07
CA ARG A 6 45.91 -40.08 61.95
C ARG A 6 46.26 -38.94 60.99
N ARG A 7 46.62 -39.26 59.73
CA ARG A 7 46.72 -38.30 58.61
C ARG A 7 45.35 -37.78 58.19
N ARG A 8 45.12 -36.46 58.25
CA ARG A 8 43.96 -35.81 57.64
C ARG A 8 44.28 -35.56 56.16
N ILE A 9 43.53 -36.22 55.26
CA ILE A 9 43.51 -35.91 53.82
C ILE A 9 42.60 -34.71 53.62
N ARG A 10 43.15 -33.55 53.28
CA ARG A 10 42.39 -32.38 52.85
C ARG A 10 42.05 -32.54 51.37
N SER A 11 40.77 -32.80 51.03
CA SER A 11 40.26 -32.82 49.67
C SER A 11 40.23 -31.39 49.08
N ARG A 12 41.14 -31.07 48.14
CA ARG A 12 41.17 -29.80 47.41
C ARG A 12 40.29 -29.81 46.15
N LEU A 13 39.18 -30.54 46.14
CA LEU A 13 38.31 -30.71 44.95
C LEU A 13 37.02 -29.88 44.97
N ALA A 14 36.68 -29.20 46.06
CA ALA A 14 35.43 -28.48 46.21
C ALA A 14 35.23 -27.22 45.34
N PRO A 15 36.21 -26.37 45.03
CA PRO A 15 35.93 -25.15 44.30
C PRO A 15 35.77 -25.34 42.75
N ARG A 16 36.36 -26.42 42.20
CA ARG A 16 36.27 -26.69 40.76
C ARG A 16 34.94 -27.32 40.34
N ALA A 17 34.31 -28.12 41.21
CA ALA A 17 33.03 -28.74 40.98
C ALA A 17 31.87 -27.70 41.03
N LEU A 18 32.00 -26.68 41.91
CA LEU A 18 31.02 -25.61 42.02
C LEU A 18 31.05 -24.68 40.81
N LEU A 19 32.23 -24.35 40.28
CA LEU A 19 32.38 -23.54 39.05
C LEU A 19 31.84 -24.29 37.81
N ALA A 20 32.02 -25.57 37.72
CA ALA A 20 31.49 -26.40 36.63
C ALA A 20 29.94 -26.51 36.68
N ALA A 21 29.34 -26.57 37.86
CA ALA A 21 27.90 -26.60 38.03
C ALA A 21 27.24 -25.27 37.71
N VAL A 22 27.88 -24.12 38.04
CA VAL A 22 27.38 -22.78 37.69
C VAL A 22 27.55 -22.51 36.19
N ALA A 23 28.63 -22.96 35.56
CA ALA A 23 28.80 -22.85 34.10
C ALA A 23 27.78 -23.72 33.32
N ALA A 24 27.46 -24.91 33.82
CA ALA A 24 26.44 -25.78 33.21
C ALA A 24 25.01 -25.19 33.34
N SER A 25 24.67 -24.56 34.48
CA SER A 25 23.37 -23.89 34.65
C SER A 25 23.22 -22.64 33.81
N LEU A 26 24.29 -21.89 33.54
CA LEU A 26 24.27 -20.75 32.62
C LEU A 26 24.19 -21.19 31.14
N ALA A 27 24.75 -22.34 30.77
CA ALA A 27 24.64 -22.89 29.43
C ALA A 27 23.21 -23.44 29.14
N PHE A 28 22.50 -23.96 30.16
CA PHE A 28 21.10 -24.37 30.02
C PHE A 28 20.13 -23.18 29.92
N ALA A 29 20.44 -22.04 30.52
CA ALA A 29 19.62 -20.83 30.40
C ALA A 29 19.77 -20.13 29.04
N ALA A 30 20.89 -20.31 28.32
CA ALA A 30 21.10 -19.75 26.99
C ALA A 30 20.47 -20.57 25.83
N GLY A 31 20.05 -21.83 26.10
CA GLY A 31 19.41 -22.72 25.12
C GLY A 31 17.86 -22.68 25.12
N ALA A 32 17.22 -21.92 26.00
CA ALA A 32 15.76 -21.95 26.18
C ALA A 32 15.02 -20.78 25.52
N GLN A 33 15.65 -20.07 24.60
CA GLN A 33 14.97 -19.17 23.66
C GLN A 33 14.85 -19.82 22.27
N GLN A 34 14.40 -21.06 22.21
CA GLN A 34 13.66 -21.50 21.04
C GLN A 34 12.28 -20.86 21.18
N ASP A 35 11.92 -20.01 20.22
CA ASP A 35 10.55 -19.59 19.97
C ASP A 35 9.70 -20.87 19.92
N ALA A 36 9.06 -21.21 21.05
CA ALA A 36 8.01 -22.19 21.07
C ALA A 36 6.84 -21.55 20.32
N ARG A 37 6.89 -21.59 18.98
CA ARG A 37 5.69 -21.42 18.18
C ARG A 37 4.78 -22.55 18.61
N LEU A 38 3.80 -22.21 19.41
CA LEU A 38 2.68 -23.12 19.66
C LEU A 38 2.15 -23.53 18.29
N PRO A 39 1.86 -24.82 18.06
CA PRO A 39 1.21 -25.22 16.83
C PRO A 39 -0.03 -24.34 16.67
N ASP A 40 -0.20 -23.75 15.51
CA ASP A 40 -1.44 -23.08 15.14
C ASP A 40 -2.51 -24.18 15.14
N LEU A 41 -3.31 -24.23 16.21
CA LEU A 41 -4.40 -25.20 16.38
C LEU A 41 -5.59 -24.88 15.47
N GLY A 42 -5.38 -24.01 14.45
CA GLY A 42 -6.43 -23.53 13.57
C GLY A 42 -7.38 -22.64 14.38
N SER A 43 -7.32 -21.32 14.21
CA SER A 43 -8.29 -20.47 14.87
C SER A 43 -9.70 -20.89 14.42
N SER A 44 -10.65 -20.97 15.35
CA SER A 44 -12.07 -21.20 15.04
C SER A 44 -12.61 -20.12 14.07
N ALA A 45 -11.91 -19.00 13.96
CA ALA A 45 -12.16 -17.89 13.06
C ALA A 45 -12.12 -18.28 11.57
N ASN A 46 -11.19 -19.17 11.16
CA ASN A 46 -11.16 -19.72 9.80
C ASN A 46 -12.38 -20.62 9.47
N ALA A 47 -13.23 -20.91 10.45
CA ALA A 47 -14.47 -21.66 10.23
C ALA A 47 -15.64 -20.78 9.78
N LEU A 48 -15.51 -19.45 9.85
CA LEU A 48 -16.58 -18.51 9.47
C LEU A 48 -16.43 -18.00 8.04
N ILE A 49 -15.21 -17.71 7.61
CA ILE A 49 -14.87 -17.27 6.25
C ILE A 49 -13.55 -17.92 5.87
N SER A 50 -13.51 -18.62 4.74
CA SER A 50 -12.26 -19.21 4.25
C SER A 50 -11.28 -18.09 3.80
N PRO A 51 -9.97 -18.36 3.78
CA PRO A 51 -8.99 -17.39 3.27
C PRO A 51 -9.27 -16.92 1.83
N GLU A 52 -9.80 -17.82 1.00
CA GLU A 52 -10.20 -17.53 -0.38
C GLU A 52 -11.39 -16.58 -0.41
N GLU A 53 -12.45 -16.84 0.37
CA GLU A 53 -13.59 -15.94 0.49
C GLU A 53 -13.19 -14.57 1.05
N ALA A 54 -12.32 -14.53 2.06
CA ALA A 54 -11.80 -13.28 2.61
C ALA A 54 -11.07 -12.46 1.53
N LYS A 55 -10.26 -13.12 0.68
CA LYS A 55 -9.59 -12.47 -0.44
C LYS A 55 -10.57 -11.94 -1.49
N GLU A 56 -11.62 -12.70 -1.80
CA GLU A 56 -12.67 -12.26 -2.73
C GLU A 56 -13.41 -11.02 -2.19
N TYR A 57 -13.69 -10.96 -0.87
CA TYR A 57 -14.29 -9.78 -0.25
C TYR A 57 -13.38 -8.55 -0.33
N GLY A 58 -12.09 -8.69 -0.03
CA GLY A 58 -11.15 -7.58 -0.14
C GLY A 58 -10.99 -7.09 -1.58
N ALA A 59 -10.92 -8.00 -2.54
CA ALA A 59 -10.89 -7.66 -3.97
C ALA A 59 -12.17 -6.92 -4.40
N ALA A 60 -13.34 -7.41 -3.98
CA ALA A 60 -14.61 -6.76 -4.28
C ALA A 60 -14.70 -5.36 -3.68
N MET A 61 -14.20 -5.16 -2.45
CA MET A 61 -14.11 -3.85 -1.81
C MET A 61 -13.23 -2.91 -2.63
N LEU A 62 -12.02 -3.33 -3.01
CA LEU A 62 -11.11 -2.50 -3.81
C LEU A 62 -11.73 -2.13 -5.16
N HIS A 63 -12.35 -3.09 -5.85
CA HIS A 63 -13.05 -2.84 -7.11
C HIS A 63 -14.19 -1.83 -6.93
N GLN A 64 -14.97 -1.93 -5.86
CA GLN A 64 -16.04 -0.99 -5.58
C GLN A 64 -15.50 0.41 -5.28
N MET A 65 -14.40 0.53 -4.52
CA MET A 65 -13.75 1.82 -4.27
C MET A 65 -13.21 2.45 -5.56
N ARG A 66 -12.67 1.64 -6.48
CA ARG A 66 -12.28 2.10 -7.82
C ARG A 66 -13.48 2.56 -8.64
N ALA A 67 -14.59 1.82 -8.62
CA ALA A 67 -15.82 2.21 -9.33
C ALA A 67 -16.38 3.57 -8.86
N LEU A 68 -16.12 3.93 -7.61
CA LEU A 68 -16.50 5.21 -7.01
C LEU A 68 -15.43 6.31 -7.11
N ASP A 69 -14.36 6.07 -7.87
CA ASP A 69 -13.20 6.97 -8.01
C ASP A 69 -12.52 7.35 -6.67
N MET A 70 -12.57 6.42 -5.69
CA MET A 70 -12.01 6.63 -4.36
C MET A 70 -10.54 6.20 -4.25
N VAL A 71 -9.97 5.53 -5.24
CA VAL A 71 -8.58 5.03 -5.22
C VAL A 71 -7.67 5.96 -6.00
N VAL A 72 -6.47 6.20 -5.49
CA VAL A 72 -5.42 6.89 -6.26
C VAL A 72 -4.82 5.86 -7.22
N ASP A 73 -5.46 5.69 -8.38
CA ASP A 73 -4.98 4.79 -9.44
C ASP A 73 -3.81 5.47 -10.20
N ASP A 74 -2.63 5.39 -9.61
CA ASP A 74 -1.38 5.95 -10.16
C ASP A 74 -0.23 4.94 -9.98
N PRO A 75 0.28 4.34 -11.07
CA PRO A 75 1.23 3.23 -10.97
C PRO A 75 2.52 3.54 -10.19
N LEU A 76 3.00 4.81 -10.15
CA LEU A 76 4.15 5.15 -9.32
C LEU A 76 3.83 5.13 -7.82
N THR A 77 2.64 5.61 -7.48
CA THR A 77 2.15 5.56 -6.09
C THR A 77 1.88 4.13 -5.67
N ASP A 78 1.27 3.34 -6.56
CA ASP A 78 0.98 1.93 -6.32
C ASP A 78 2.26 1.10 -6.18
N ASP A 79 3.23 1.26 -7.07
CA ASP A 79 4.55 0.63 -6.97
C ASP A 79 5.23 0.97 -5.63
N TYR A 80 5.19 2.24 -5.22
CA TYR A 80 5.81 2.70 -3.99
C TYR A 80 5.14 2.13 -2.74
N ILE A 81 3.81 2.21 -2.63
CA ILE A 81 3.10 1.75 -1.43
C ILE A 81 3.18 0.22 -1.30
N ASN A 82 3.14 -0.50 -2.43
CA ASN A 82 3.31 -1.94 -2.45
C ASN A 82 4.75 -2.34 -2.10
N ASP A 83 5.80 -1.66 -2.63
CA ASP A 83 7.18 -1.93 -2.23
C ASP A 83 7.37 -1.74 -0.72
N LEU A 84 6.90 -0.62 -0.17
CA LEU A 84 6.96 -0.33 1.27
C LEU A 84 6.21 -1.40 2.08
N GLY A 85 4.99 -1.73 1.67
CA GLY A 85 4.15 -2.72 2.33
C GLY A 85 4.75 -4.13 2.28
N PHE A 86 5.25 -4.57 1.12
CA PHE A 86 5.87 -5.89 0.98
C PHE A 86 7.22 -6.00 1.70
N ARG A 87 8.01 -4.93 1.79
CA ARG A 87 9.22 -4.90 2.62
C ARG A 87 8.88 -5.17 4.09
N LEU A 88 7.79 -4.61 4.59
CA LEU A 88 7.28 -4.86 5.95
C LEU A 88 6.68 -6.27 6.07
N ALA A 89 5.79 -6.65 5.19
CA ALA A 89 5.11 -7.94 5.19
C ALA A 89 6.10 -9.12 5.17
N ALA A 90 7.19 -9.01 4.39
CA ALA A 90 8.27 -10.00 4.34
C ALA A 90 9.01 -10.20 5.68
N LYS A 91 8.92 -9.25 6.61
CA LYS A 91 9.51 -9.28 7.96
C LYS A 91 8.50 -9.50 9.07
N SER A 92 7.22 -9.61 8.72
CA SER A 92 6.12 -9.89 9.64
C SER A 92 6.12 -11.35 10.14
N ASP A 93 5.24 -11.64 11.08
CA ASP A 93 5.11 -13.00 11.61
C ASP A 93 4.48 -13.99 10.61
N ARG A 94 3.79 -13.48 9.57
CA ARG A 94 3.16 -14.31 8.51
C ARG A 94 3.56 -13.81 7.10
N PRO A 95 4.84 -13.93 6.68
CA PRO A 95 5.35 -13.35 5.44
C PRO A 95 4.78 -14.01 4.16
N LYS A 96 4.06 -15.12 4.29
CA LYS A 96 3.40 -15.82 3.18
C LYS A 96 1.90 -15.52 3.09
N ALA A 97 1.35 -14.71 3.99
CA ALA A 97 -0.03 -14.27 3.87
C ALA A 97 -0.21 -13.41 2.62
N HIS A 98 -1.42 -13.37 2.11
CA HIS A 98 -1.74 -12.44 1.04
C HIS A 98 -1.79 -11.01 1.60
N PHE A 99 -1.18 -10.07 0.88
CA PHE A 99 -1.27 -8.64 1.14
C PHE A 99 -1.48 -7.88 -0.17
N ALA A 100 -2.27 -6.81 -0.09
CA ALA A 100 -2.45 -5.84 -1.17
C ALA A 100 -2.54 -4.45 -0.52
N PHE A 101 -1.78 -3.50 -1.04
CA PHE A 101 -1.71 -2.14 -0.49
C PHE A 101 -2.20 -1.15 -1.54
N PHE A 102 -3.05 -0.20 -1.14
CA PHE A 102 -3.56 0.82 -2.05
C PHE A 102 -3.84 2.12 -1.30
N VAL A 103 -3.88 3.23 -2.05
CA VAL A 103 -4.10 4.57 -1.51
C VAL A 103 -5.50 5.05 -1.81
N VAL A 104 -6.20 5.55 -0.78
CA VAL A 104 -7.56 6.10 -0.90
C VAL A 104 -7.49 7.62 -1.04
N LYS A 105 -8.28 8.19 -1.97
CA LYS A 105 -8.46 9.65 -2.16
C LYS A 105 -9.33 10.24 -1.04
N ASP A 106 -8.82 10.21 0.18
CA ASP A 106 -9.50 10.74 1.34
C ASP A 106 -8.53 11.59 2.17
N GLY A 107 -8.92 12.84 2.45
CA GLY A 107 -8.16 13.77 3.29
C GLY A 107 -8.17 13.44 4.78
N GLU A 108 -9.00 12.50 5.22
CA GLU A 108 -9.00 12.04 6.61
C GLU A 108 -7.70 11.28 6.94
N ILE A 109 -7.23 11.46 8.17
CA ILE A 109 -6.06 10.74 8.67
C ILE A 109 -6.53 9.35 9.10
N ASN A 110 -6.37 8.35 8.21
CA ASN A 110 -6.74 6.97 8.49
C ASN A 110 -5.94 5.97 7.65
N ALA A 111 -5.86 4.74 8.14
CA ALA A 111 -5.50 3.53 7.41
C ALA A 111 -6.29 2.37 8.01
N PHE A 112 -6.55 1.32 7.25
CA PHE A 112 -7.29 0.18 7.76
C PHE A 112 -6.95 -1.11 7.04
N ALA A 113 -6.99 -2.20 7.80
CA ALA A 113 -6.93 -3.55 7.29
C ALA A 113 -8.34 -4.05 6.92
N ALA A 114 -8.43 -4.76 5.81
CA ALA A 114 -9.66 -5.39 5.33
C ALA A 114 -9.47 -6.90 5.13
N PRO A 115 -10.57 -7.69 5.04
CA PRO A 115 -10.47 -9.13 4.84
C PRO A 115 -9.57 -9.51 3.67
N GLY A 116 -8.88 -10.65 3.80
CA GLY A 116 -8.01 -11.16 2.75
C GLY A 116 -6.66 -10.45 2.62
N GLY A 117 -6.28 -9.61 3.59
CA GLY A 117 -4.97 -8.96 3.63
C GLY A 117 -4.89 -7.65 2.85
N TYR A 118 -6.01 -7.03 2.54
CA TYR A 118 -6.04 -5.71 1.92
C TYR A 118 -5.79 -4.62 2.96
N ILE A 119 -4.89 -3.70 2.66
CA ILE A 119 -4.55 -2.55 3.51
C ILE A 119 -4.75 -1.28 2.70
N ALA A 120 -5.66 -0.45 3.15
CA ALA A 120 -5.94 0.87 2.60
C ALA A 120 -5.22 1.95 3.42
N VAL A 121 -4.64 2.94 2.74
CA VAL A 121 -3.99 4.08 3.36
C VAL A 121 -4.58 5.36 2.78
N ASN A 122 -5.21 6.17 3.61
CA ASN A 122 -5.80 7.43 3.15
C ASN A 122 -4.70 8.43 2.73
N SER A 123 -4.96 9.20 1.69
CA SER A 123 -4.05 10.27 1.24
C SER A 123 -3.74 11.27 2.35
N GLY A 124 -4.72 11.59 3.21
CA GLY A 124 -4.52 12.46 4.37
C GLY A 124 -3.47 11.94 5.35
N LEU A 125 -3.42 10.63 5.60
CA LEU A 125 -2.39 10.01 6.43
C LEU A 125 -1.00 10.16 5.81
N ILE A 126 -0.84 9.86 4.52
CA ILE A 126 0.45 9.98 3.83
C ILE A 126 0.94 11.43 3.87
N ILE A 127 0.04 12.39 3.67
CA ILE A 127 0.36 13.82 3.65
C ILE A 127 0.84 14.33 5.00
N ILE A 128 0.29 13.82 6.11
CA ILE A 128 0.65 14.28 7.45
C ILE A 128 1.92 13.63 7.98
N THR A 129 2.28 12.42 7.54
CA THR A 129 3.50 11.75 8.01
C THR A 129 4.75 12.58 7.67
N ARG A 130 5.69 12.64 8.63
CA ARG A 130 6.92 13.44 8.55
C ARG A 130 8.11 12.66 7.98
N SER A 131 8.01 11.32 7.97
CA SER A 131 9.06 10.44 7.46
C SER A 131 8.47 9.15 6.89
N GLU A 132 9.24 8.47 6.02
CA GLU A 132 8.89 7.14 5.52
C GLU A 132 8.71 6.13 6.67
N SER A 133 9.50 6.26 7.75
CA SER A 133 9.39 5.39 8.91
C SER A 133 8.09 5.60 9.69
N GLU A 134 7.53 6.81 9.73
CA GLU A 134 6.20 7.04 10.32
C GLU A 134 5.11 6.34 9.50
N LEU A 135 5.11 6.51 8.17
CA LEU A 135 4.18 5.81 7.28
C LEU A 135 4.33 4.29 7.39
N ALA A 136 5.58 3.80 7.38
CA ALA A 136 5.89 2.39 7.57
C ALA A 136 5.42 1.87 8.94
N GLY A 137 5.46 2.71 9.98
CA GLY A 137 4.96 2.38 11.32
C GLY A 137 3.46 2.08 11.33
N VAL A 138 2.66 2.93 10.67
CA VAL A 138 1.21 2.71 10.54
C VAL A 138 0.92 1.47 9.71
N ILE A 139 1.57 1.29 8.56
CA ILE A 139 1.39 0.09 7.72
C ILE A 139 1.80 -1.18 8.48
N ALA A 140 2.87 -1.12 9.29
CA ALA A 140 3.29 -2.26 10.11
C ALA A 140 2.29 -2.59 11.22
N HIS A 141 1.58 -1.60 11.76
CA HIS A 141 0.48 -1.78 12.69
C HIS A 141 -0.69 -2.51 12.02
N GLU A 142 -1.10 -2.10 10.82
CA GLU A 142 -2.15 -2.76 10.03
C GLU A 142 -1.77 -4.20 9.65
N ILE A 143 -0.51 -4.44 9.27
CA ILE A 143 0.02 -5.79 9.09
C ILE A 143 -0.06 -6.60 10.39
N GLY A 144 0.13 -5.97 11.55
CA GLY A 144 -0.07 -6.56 12.87
C GLY A 144 -1.49 -7.08 13.04
N HIS A 145 -2.51 -6.28 12.73
CA HIS A 145 -3.91 -6.70 12.80
C HIS A 145 -4.20 -7.93 11.94
N ILE A 146 -3.70 -7.97 10.71
CA ILE A 146 -3.87 -9.11 9.79
C ILE A 146 -3.14 -10.36 10.31
N THR A 147 -1.87 -10.21 10.69
CA THR A 147 -1.05 -11.37 11.09
C THR A 147 -1.48 -12.00 12.40
N GLN A 148 -2.12 -11.23 13.28
CA GLN A 148 -2.69 -11.69 14.55
C GLN A 148 -4.17 -12.07 14.43
N ASN A 149 -4.78 -12.01 13.23
CA ASN A 149 -6.19 -12.36 12.95
C ASN A 149 -7.18 -11.55 13.82
N HIS A 150 -6.90 -10.25 14.04
CA HIS A 150 -7.77 -9.41 14.89
C HIS A 150 -9.15 -9.24 14.27
N LEU A 151 -9.21 -9.06 12.96
CA LEU A 151 -10.45 -8.93 12.22
C LEU A 151 -11.32 -10.20 12.32
N GLU A 152 -10.69 -11.36 12.11
CA GLU A 152 -11.38 -12.65 12.21
C GLU A 152 -11.87 -12.90 13.63
N ARG A 153 -11.10 -12.53 14.65
CA ARG A 153 -11.52 -12.61 16.07
C ARG A 153 -12.71 -11.69 16.37
N ALA A 154 -12.70 -10.47 15.86
CA ALA A 154 -13.80 -9.52 16.03
C ALA A 154 -15.10 -10.06 15.38
N PHE A 155 -15.01 -10.70 14.21
CA PHE A 155 -16.15 -11.38 13.58
C PHE A 155 -16.64 -12.60 14.40
N GLU A 156 -15.75 -13.36 15.04
CA GLU A 156 -16.15 -14.47 15.91
C GLU A 156 -16.92 -14.00 17.14
N GLU A 157 -16.49 -12.92 17.75
CA GLU A 157 -17.18 -12.33 18.92
C GLU A 157 -18.57 -11.81 18.55
N SER A 158 -18.72 -11.29 17.34
CA SER A 158 -19.98 -10.80 16.78
C SER A 158 -20.85 -11.89 16.14
N LYS A 159 -20.73 -13.13 16.58
CA LYS A 159 -21.32 -14.34 15.95
C LYS A 159 -22.79 -14.25 15.54
N LYS A 160 -23.58 -13.39 16.16
CA LYS A 160 -25.00 -13.19 15.80
C LYS A 160 -25.19 -12.29 14.59
N ASP A 161 -24.21 -11.44 14.31
CA ASP A 161 -24.31 -10.36 13.31
C ASP A 161 -23.28 -10.51 12.17
N ALA A 162 -22.36 -11.47 12.23
CA ALA A 162 -21.25 -11.63 11.28
C ALA A 162 -21.68 -11.78 9.80
N PRO A 163 -22.71 -12.57 9.44
CA PRO A 163 -23.22 -12.59 8.06
C PRO A 163 -23.90 -11.28 7.66
N LEU A 164 -24.53 -10.61 8.64
CA LEU A 164 -25.19 -9.33 8.45
C LEU A 164 -24.15 -8.21 8.29
N MET A 165 -23.03 -8.28 8.99
CA MET A 165 -21.94 -7.31 8.92
C MET A 165 -21.18 -7.38 7.60
N ALA A 166 -20.86 -8.57 7.10
CA ALA A 166 -20.31 -8.73 5.75
C ALA A 166 -21.30 -8.24 4.67
N LEU A 167 -22.60 -8.48 4.87
CA LEU A 167 -23.68 -7.99 4.01
C LEU A 167 -23.86 -6.46 4.13
N VAL A 168 -23.70 -5.90 5.33
CA VAL A 168 -23.79 -4.46 5.56
C VAL A 168 -22.56 -3.74 5.00
N LEU A 169 -21.36 -4.32 5.13
CA LEU A 169 -20.14 -3.78 4.50
C LEU A 169 -20.28 -3.74 2.97
N LEU A 170 -20.72 -4.83 2.36
CA LEU A 170 -21.01 -4.89 0.93
C LEU A 170 -22.26 -4.10 0.57
N GLY A 171 -23.30 -4.13 1.37
CA GLY A 171 -24.56 -3.44 1.14
C GLY A 171 -24.49 -1.93 1.38
N ALA A 172 -23.67 -1.44 2.30
CA ALA A 172 -23.45 -0.01 2.52
C ALA A 172 -22.65 0.60 1.35
N ILE A 173 -21.69 -0.13 0.83
CA ILE A 173 -20.95 0.24 -0.39
C ILE A 173 -21.90 0.29 -1.58
N VAL A 174 -22.88 -0.63 -1.65
CA VAL A 174 -23.85 -0.75 -2.76
C VAL A 174 -25.04 0.20 -2.61
N ALA A 175 -25.55 0.45 -1.41
CA ALA A 175 -26.65 1.42 -1.20
C ALA A 175 -26.21 2.86 -1.50
N GLY A 176 -24.92 3.17 -1.34
CA GLY A 176 -24.33 4.41 -1.84
C GLY A 176 -24.35 4.52 -3.36
N ALA A 177 -24.31 3.40 -4.08
CA ALA A 177 -24.30 3.33 -5.54
C ALA A 177 -25.70 3.33 -6.17
N SER A 178 -26.77 3.03 -5.44
CA SER A 178 -28.13 2.90 -5.99
C SER A 178 -28.92 4.22 -6.00
N GLY A 179 -28.41 5.27 -6.68
CA GLY A 179 -29.28 6.24 -7.35
C GLY A 179 -30.24 7.09 -6.52
N ALA A 180 -29.88 7.53 -5.32
CA ALA A 180 -30.49 8.73 -4.77
C ALA A 180 -29.74 9.93 -5.37
N GLY A 181 -30.30 10.57 -6.40
CA GLY A 181 -29.68 11.65 -7.13
C GLY A 181 -29.18 12.77 -6.22
N GLY A 182 -27.98 13.31 -6.50
CA GLY A 182 -27.31 14.35 -5.73
C GLY A 182 -26.29 13.77 -4.74
N ASP A 183 -25.56 14.59 -4.05
CA ASP A 183 -24.41 14.32 -3.17
C ASP A 183 -24.59 13.22 -2.08
N ALA A 184 -25.69 12.50 -2.08
CA ALA A 184 -26.04 11.46 -1.13
C ALA A 184 -25.13 10.21 -1.15
N PRO A 185 -24.62 9.70 -2.29
CA PRO A 185 -23.74 8.54 -2.29
C PRO A 185 -22.40 8.81 -1.59
N ILE A 186 -21.84 9.99 -1.82
CA ILE A 186 -20.59 10.42 -1.20
C ILE A 186 -20.81 10.68 0.30
N ALA A 187 -21.92 11.32 0.67
CA ALA A 187 -22.29 11.55 2.07
C ALA A 187 -22.57 10.25 2.84
N VAL A 188 -23.04 9.20 2.19
CA VAL A 188 -23.25 7.88 2.80
C VAL A 188 -21.91 7.14 2.98
N LEU A 189 -20.99 7.26 2.04
CA LEU A 189 -19.64 6.69 2.14
C LEU A 189 -18.71 7.53 3.02
N THR A 190 -18.80 8.86 2.96
CA THR A 190 -17.99 9.76 3.80
C THR A 190 -18.66 10.08 5.13
N GLY A 191 -20.01 9.99 5.22
CA GLY A 191 -20.79 10.43 6.38
C GLY A 191 -21.37 9.34 7.24
N GLY A 192 -21.19 8.07 6.97
CA GLY A 192 -21.76 7.23 7.97
C GLY A 192 -21.94 5.73 7.79
N GLN A 193 -22.19 5.18 6.61
CA GLN A 193 -22.56 3.77 6.56
C GLN A 193 -21.39 2.83 6.22
N GLY A 194 -20.48 3.22 5.36
CA GLY A 194 -19.21 2.51 5.16
C GLY A 194 -18.32 2.59 6.41
N LEU A 195 -18.23 3.79 7.02
CA LEU A 195 -17.58 4.02 8.32
C LEU A 195 -18.34 3.38 9.50
N LEU A 196 -19.66 3.21 9.44
CA LEU A 196 -20.41 2.50 10.47
C LEU A 196 -20.15 1.00 10.41
N ALA A 197 -19.95 0.44 9.23
CA ALA A 197 -19.48 -0.94 9.10
C ALA A 197 -18.04 -1.09 9.60
N GLN A 198 -17.16 -0.13 9.32
CA GLN A 198 -15.81 -0.05 9.88
C GLN A 198 -15.84 0.21 11.40
N LYS A 199 -16.67 1.14 11.88
CA LYS A 199 -16.85 1.43 13.32
C LYS A 199 -17.45 0.28 14.13
N SER A 200 -18.07 -0.69 13.47
CA SER A 200 -18.54 -1.90 14.16
C SER A 200 -17.42 -2.93 14.40
N ILE A 201 -16.26 -2.75 13.77
CA ILE A 201 -15.04 -3.51 14.06
C ILE A 201 -14.24 -2.71 15.09
N ASN A 202 -14.69 -2.69 16.33
CA ASN A 202 -13.92 -2.14 17.44
C ASN A 202 -12.87 -3.16 17.88
N PHE A 203 -11.61 -2.92 17.56
CA PHE A 203 -10.52 -3.69 18.13
C PHE A 203 -10.45 -3.43 19.63
N THR A 204 -10.22 -4.50 20.38
CA THR A 204 -10.06 -4.37 21.82
C THR A 204 -8.74 -3.63 22.13
N ARG A 205 -8.64 -2.99 23.30
CA ARG A 205 -7.37 -2.41 23.78
C ARG A 205 -6.21 -3.43 23.77
N HIS A 206 -6.52 -4.70 23.95
CA HIS A 206 -5.55 -5.77 23.89
C HIS A 206 -5.04 -5.99 22.46
N ASP A 207 -5.94 -6.00 21.46
CA ASP A 207 -5.60 -6.13 20.05
C ASP A 207 -4.71 -4.97 19.58
N GLU A 208 -4.99 -3.74 20.04
CA GLU A 208 -4.18 -2.57 19.75
C GLU A 208 -2.74 -2.68 20.29
N ILE A 209 -2.60 -3.08 21.56
CA ILE A 209 -1.29 -3.30 22.19
C ILE A 209 -0.52 -4.45 21.50
N GLU A 210 -1.23 -5.48 21.05
CA GLU A 210 -0.64 -6.59 20.31
C GLU A 210 -0.18 -6.14 18.91
N ALA A 211 -0.99 -5.37 18.17
CA ALA A 211 -0.65 -4.81 16.87
C ALA A 211 0.55 -3.85 16.96
N ASP A 212 0.59 -2.97 17.96
CA ASP A 212 1.73 -2.09 18.23
C ASP A 212 3.02 -2.90 18.45
N ARG A 213 2.96 -3.93 19.30
CA ARG A 213 4.10 -4.78 19.62
C ARG A 213 4.67 -5.49 18.40
N VAL A 214 3.79 -6.11 17.60
CA VAL A 214 4.17 -6.85 16.39
C VAL A 214 4.63 -5.87 15.31
N GLY A 215 3.92 -4.75 15.15
CA GLY A 215 4.24 -3.69 14.20
C GLY A 215 5.63 -3.08 14.43
N ILE A 216 5.98 -2.72 15.67
CA ILE A 216 7.30 -2.16 16.02
C ILE A 216 8.42 -3.17 15.74
N GLN A 217 8.20 -4.46 16.00
CA GLN A 217 9.17 -5.50 15.68
C GLN A 217 9.34 -5.67 14.16
N THR A 218 8.25 -5.65 13.42
CA THR A 218 8.23 -5.73 11.96
C THR A 218 8.97 -4.53 11.35
N LEU A 219 8.69 -3.34 11.84
CA LEU A 219 9.34 -2.09 11.47
C LEU A 219 10.87 -2.17 11.64
N ALA A 220 11.33 -2.57 12.83
CA ALA A 220 12.75 -2.75 13.12
C ALA A 220 13.42 -3.84 12.26
N LYS A 221 12.76 -4.99 12.04
CA LYS A 221 13.27 -6.08 11.19
C LYS A 221 13.36 -5.66 9.71
N ALA A 222 12.48 -4.75 9.27
CA ALA A 222 12.48 -4.21 7.91
C ALA A 222 13.50 -3.07 7.70
N GLY A 223 14.21 -2.65 8.76
CA GLY A 223 15.27 -1.64 8.69
C GLY A 223 14.80 -0.19 8.86
N PHE A 224 13.54 0.02 9.27
CA PHE A 224 12.99 1.33 9.60
C PHE A 224 13.27 1.70 11.05
N ASP A 225 13.13 2.99 11.39
CA ASP A 225 13.27 3.46 12.76
C ASP A 225 12.11 2.96 13.65
N PRO A 226 12.36 2.09 14.63
CA PRO A 226 11.30 1.58 15.50
C PRO A 226 10.66 2.65 16.39
N ASN A 227 11.32 3.84 16.58
CA ASN A 227 10.74 4.95 17.32
C ASN A 227 9.66 5.70 16.51
N ALA A 228 9.63 5.52 15.20
CA ALA A 228 8.75 6.30 14.32
C ALA A 228 7.26 6.07 14.59
N MET A 229 6.85 4.87 15.03
CA MET A 229 5.46 4.62 15.42
C MET A 229 5.05 5.47 16.63
N ALA A 230 5.88 5.52 17.67
CA ALA A 230 5.61 6.36 18.84
C ALA A 230 5.65 7.85 18.49
N ALA A 231 6.59 8.26 17.63
CA ALA A 231 6.70 9.64 17.14
C ALA A 231 5.44 10.05 16.34
N PHE A 232 4.90 9.16 15.53
CA PHE A 232 3.65 9.40 14.81
C PHE A 232 2.46 9.55 15.76
N PHE A 233 2.35 8.73 16.80
CA PHE A 233 1.29 8.85 17.80
C PHE A 233 1.35 10.20 18.53
N GLU A 234 2.55 10.66 18.93
CA GLU A 234 2.74 11.98 19.54
C GLU A 234 2.37 13.11 18.57
N HIS A 235 2.79 12.98 17.31
CA HIS A 235 2.46 13.94 16.28
C HIS A 235 0.94 14.04 16.05
N LEU A 236 0.26 12.91 16.05
CA LEU A 236 -1.20 12.87 15.90
C LEU A 236 -1.92 13.51 17.09
N GLU A 237 -1.41 13.30 18.33
CA GLU A 237 -1.89 13.97 19.54
C GLU A 237 -1.70 15.50 19.47
N ASP A 238 -0.53 15.95 19.01
CA ASP A 238 -0.23 17.38 18.81
C ASP A 238 -1.20 18.05 17.83
N VAL A 239 -1.43 17.43 16.66
CA VAL A 239 -2.33 17.94 15.62
C VAL A 239 -3.76 18.04 16.14
N THR A 240 -4.24 17.03 16.84
CA THR A 240 -5.61 17.00 17.36
C THR A 240 -5.81 17.95 18.54
N SER A 241 -4.79 18.18 19.37
CA SER A 241 -4.87 19.09 20.50
C SER A 241 -4.75 20.57 20.10
N ALA A 242 -3.97 20.87 19.05
CA ALA A 242 -3.82 22.24 18.53
C ALA A 242 -5.12 22.77 17.89
N ASP A 243 -5.95 21.86 17.38
CA ASP A 243 -7.19 22.17 16.67
C ASP A 243 -8.46 22.08 17.54
N ALA A 244 -8.33 22.19 18.86
CA ALA A 244 -9.47 22.15 19.82
C ALA A 244 -10.58 23.19 19.55
N GLY A 245 -10.51 23.93 18.45
CA GLY A 245 -11.46 24.94 17.98
C GLY A 245 -12.46 24.49 16.90
N GLY A 246 -12.50 23.21 16.47
CA GLY A 246 -13.52 22.79 15.50
C GLY A 246 -13.22 21.64 14.55
N ILE A 247 -12.05 21.02 14.60
CA ILE A 247 -11.76 19.83 13.79
C ILE A 247 -12.29 18.58 14.50
N GLN A 248 -12.95 17.70 13.73
CA GLN A 248 -13.37 16.39 14.22
C GLN A 248 -12.16 15.53 14.54
N THR A 249 -12.25 14.71 15.60
CA THR A 249 -11.22 13.71 15.92
C THR A 249 -10.95 12.83 14.69
N PRO A 250 -9.69 12.70 14.22
CA PRO A 250 -9.36 11.85 13.08
C PRO A 250 -9.93 10.44 13.21
N SER A 251 -10.38 9.85 12.10
CA SER A 251 -10.97 8.52 12.09
C SER A 251 -9.99 7.47 12.65
N LEU A 252 -8.70 7.60 12.38
CA LEU A 252 -7.66 6.74 12.95
C LEU A 252 -7.72 6.68 14.48
N LEU A 253 -7.95 7.80 15.16
CA LEU A 253 -8.07 7.84 16.64
C LEU A 253 -9.40 7.30 17.15
N GLN A 254 -10.42 7.25 16.30
CA GLN A 254 -11.71 6.65 16.64
C GLN A 254 -11.66 5.13 16.51
N ASP A 255 -10.99 4.63 15.47
CA ASP A 255 -10.87 3.20 15.17
C ASP A 255 -9.73 2.56 15.97
N HIS A 256 -8.63 3.30 16.20
CA HIS A 256 -7.43 2.91 16.95
C HIS A 256 -7.09 3.94 18.04
N PRO A 257 -7.77 3.94 19.19
CA PRO A 257 -7.56 4.94 20.23
C PRO A 257 -6.10 4.96 20.71
N VAL A 258 -5.43 6.09 20.50
CA VAL A 258 -4.06 6.31 21.00
C VAL A 258 -4.16 6.80 22.45
N THR A 259 -3.59 6.02 23.36
CA THR A 259 -3.53 6.36 24.79
C THR A 259 -2.09 6.65 25.19
N THR A 260 -1.89 7.46 26.22
CA THR A 260 -0.57 7.73 26.81
C THR A 260 0.18 6.43 27.16
N GLU A 261 -0.55 5.37 27.52
CA GLU A 261 0.02 4.05 27.79
C GLU A 261 0.57 3.42 26.51
N ARG A 262 -0.15 3.45 25.37
CA ARG A 262 0.33 2.94 24.07
C ARG A 262 1.59 3.68 23.64
N ILE A 263 1.62 5.01 23.74
CA ILE A 263 2.81 5.84 23.41
C ILE A 263 3.99 5.43 24.28
N SER A 264 3.79 5.29 25.59
CA SER A 264 4.84 4.91 26.53
C SER A 264 5.39 3.51 26.27
N ASP A 265 4.50 2.52 26.03
CA ASP A 265 4.88 1.15 25.73
C ASP A 265 5.63 1.06 24.36
N ALA A 266 5.16 1.77 23.35
CA ALA A 266 5.82 1.85 22.05
C ALA A 266 7.25 2.42 22.17
N LYS A 267 7.45 3.51 22.92
CA LYS A 267 8.76 4.09 23.21
C LYS A 267 9.68 3.11 23.96
N ALA A 268 9.18 2.44 24.97
CA ALA A 268 9.95 1.48 25.75
C ALA A 268 10.42 0.30 24.88
N ARG A 269 9.54 -0.24 24.02
CA ARG A 269 9.87 -1.35 23.09
C ARG A 269 10.87 -0.91 22.02
N ALA A 270 10.63 0.24 21.39
CA ALA A 270 11.55 0.80 20.41
C ALA A 270 12.95 1.01 21.01
N GLY A 271 13.03 1.61 22.20
CA GLY A 271 14.30 1.81 22.91
C GLY A 271 15.04 0.51 23.24
N ALA A 272 14.32 -0.55 23.62
CA ALA A 272 14.90 -1.88 23.84
C ALA A 272 15.47 -2.49 22.54
N LEU A 273 14.74 -2.37 21.41
CA LEU A 273 15.20 -2.87 20.11
C LEU A 273 16.45 -2.12 19.61
N VAL A 274 16.46 -0.79 19.71
CA VAL A 274 17.61 0.04 19.33
C VAL A 274 18.82 -0.31 20.19
N SER A 275 18.65 -0.53 21.49
CA SER A 275 19.72 -0.92 22.41
C SER A 275 20.27 -2.30 22.08
N ALA A 276 19.39 -3.28 21.78
CA ALA A 276 19.79 -4.62 21.38
C ALA A 276 20.54 -4.64 20.03
N GLN A 277 20.14 -3.78 19.08
CA GLN A 277 20.80 -3.64 17.79
C GLN A 277 22.19 -3.02 17.93
N LYS A 278 22.35 -1.98 18.77
CA LYS A 278 23.66 -1.40 19.10
C LYS A 278 24.59 -2.43 19.73
N LEU A 279 24.10 -3.27 20.66
CA LEU A 279 24.86 -4.36 21.27
C LEU A 279 25.31 -5.40 20.23
N ARG A 280 24.46 -5.77 19.29
CA ARG A 280 24.80 -6.69 18.19
C ARG A 280 25.87 -6.12 17.25
N THR A 281 25.78 -4.84 16.92
CA THR A 281 26.77 -4.17 16.05
C THR A 281 28.15 -4.08 16.70
N VAL A 282 28.21 -3.98 18.03
CA VAL A 282 29.47 -3.97 18.81
C VAL A 282 30.10 -5.37 18.97
N THR A 283 29.24 -6.44 18.91
CA THR A 283 29.68 -7.82 19.19
C THR A 283 29.89 -8.68 17.95
N SER A 284 29.58 -8.21 16.74
CA SER A 284 29.58 -9.05 15.55
C SER A 284 30.32 -8.47 14.36
N LEU A 285 31.22 -9.32 13.90
CA LEU A 285 31.70 -9.53 12.54
C LEU A 285 32.82 -8.62 12.04
N ASP A 286 33.96 -9.28 11.83
CA ASP A 286 35.05 -8.89 10.97
C ASP A 286 34.52 -8.47 9.58
N LYS A 287 35.01 -7.34 9.09
CA LYS A 287 34.65 -6.72 7.81
C LYS A 287 34.72 -7.70 6.62
N ASP A 288 35.67 -8.64 6.68
CA ASP A 288 35.88 -9.65 5.64
C ASP A 288 34.81 -10.76 5.58
N GLN A 289 34.12 -11.02 6.69
CA GLN A 289 33.01 -11.97 6.71
C GLN A 289 31.73 -11.35 6.14
N TRP A 290 31.55 -10.05 6.34
CA TRP A 290 30.39 -9.31 5.80
C TRP A 290 30.47 -9.18 4.28
N GLU A 291 31.65 -8.89 3.72
CA GLU A 291 31.87 -8.82 2.27
C GLU A 291 31.56 -10.14 1.54
N LYS A 292 31.80 -11.29 2.16
CA LYS A 292 31.51 -12.60 1.58
C LYS A 292 30.01 -12.95 1.56
N ILE A 293 29.24 -12.43 2.50
CA ILE A 293 27.80 -12.68 2.59
C ILE A 293 27.01 -11.75 1.64
N THR A 294 27.49 -10.53 1.41
CA THR A 294 26.81 -9.51 0.60
C THR A 294 27.24 -9.47 -0.87
N ALA A 295 28.28 -10.22 -1.25
CA ALA A 295 28.82 -10.23 -2.61
C ALA A 295 27.79 -10.55 -3.73
N PRO A 296 26.71 -11.33 -3.53
CA PRO A 296 25.67 -11.53 -4.55
C PRO A 296 24.62 -10.43 -4.59
N MET A 297 24.50 -9.57 -3.56
CA MET A 297 23.46 -8.54 -3.48
C MET A 297 24.03 -7.17 -3.82
N ARG A 298 24.14 -6.87 -5.10
CA ARG A 298 24.68 -5.60 -5.62
C ARG A 298 23.77 -4.37 -5.41
N PHE A 299 22.76 -4.45 -4.55
CA PHE A 299 21.81 -3.35 -4.30
C PHE A 299 21.87 -2.74 -2.90
N VAL A 300 22.74 -3.21 -2.01
CA VAL A 300 22.95 -2.59 -0.70
C VAL A 300 24.31 -1.91 -0.69
N GLN A 301 24.35 -0.68 -1.15
CA GLN A 301 25.47 0.22 -0.88
C GLN A 301 25.35 0.65 0.58
N ASP A 302 26.34 0.28 1.39
CA ASP A 302 26.59 0.72 2.76
C ASP A 302 25.50 0.43 3.82
N PRO A 303 25.74 -0.54 4.74
CA PRO A 303 24.86 -0.81 5.88
C PRO A 303 24.68 0.34 6.87
N SER A 304 25.62 1.31 6.89
CA SER A 304 25.47 2.54 7.67
C SER A 304 24.45 3.51 7.08
N ALA A 305 24.10 3.36 5.80
CA ALA A 305 23.02 4.07 5.16
C ALA A 305 21.63 3.48 5.52
N LEU A 306 21.57 2.25 6.05
CA LEU A 306 20.34 1.60 6.55
C LEU A 306 19.93 2.12 7.93
N ILE A 307 20.79 2.82 8.64
CA ILE A 307 20.40 3.67 9.76
C ILE A 307 19.98 4.98 9.11
N ALA A 308 18.73 5.05 8.67
CA ALA A 308 18.18 6.28 8.14
C ALA A 308 18.48 7.39 9.14
N LYS A 309 19.41 8.28 8.81
CA LYS A 309 19.44 9.59 9.43
C LYS A 309 18.02 10.11 9.28
N PRO A 310 17.41 10.72 10.31
CA PRO A 310 16.16 11.38 10.13
C PRO A 310 16.33 12.27 8.89
N VAL A 311 15.58 11.91 7.85
CA VAL A 311 15.64 12.61 6.57
C VAL A 311 15.09 13.99 6.89
N GLY A 312 15.97 14.99 6.94
CA GLY A 312 15.54 16.36 7.15
C GLY A 312 14.54 16.73 6.06
N ALA A 313 13.64 17.67 6.32
CA ALA A 313 12.62 18.16 5.39
C ALA A 313 13.18 18.58 4.01
N ASP A 314 14.50 18.69 3.90
CA ASP A 314 15.24 19.14 2.71
C ASP A 314 15.68 18.03 1.75
N SER A 315 15.39 16.74 2.03
CA SER A 315 15.87 15.66 1.18
C SER A 315 14.88 15.29 0.09
N LEU A 316 15.39 15.13 -1.11
CA LEU A 316 14.71 14.53 -2.27
C LEU A 316 14.65 12.99 -2.11
N SER A 317 13.98 12.48 -1.07
CA SER A 317 13.72 11.05 -0.97
C SER A 317 12.50 10.68 -1.83
N ASP A 318 12.44 9.44 -2.31
CA ASP A 318 11.28 8.95 -3.06
C ASP A 318 9.99 9.08 -2.23
N TYR A 319 10.08 8.84 -0.90
CA TYR A 319 8.98 9.10 0.02
C TYR A 319 8.47 10.56 -0.07
N ALA A 320 9.39 11.56 0.00
CA ALA A 320 8.99 12.96 -0.03
C ALA A 320 8.34 13.34 -1.38
N LEU A 321 8.84 12.79 -2.49
CA LEU A 321 8.26 12.98 -3.81
C LEU A 321 6.89 12.31 -3.93
N ILE A 322 6.75 11.07 -3.48
CA ILE A 322 5.47 10.35 -3.52
C ILE A 322 4.44 11.01 -2.60
N ARG A 323 4.82 11.51 -1.43
CA ARG A 323 3.91 12.27 -0.56
C ARG A 323 3.31 13.49 -1.27
N GLU A 324 4.13 14.29 -1.95
CA GLU A 324 3.65 15.43 -2.73
C GLU A 324 2.85 14.97 -3.96
N ARG A 325 3.22 13.85 -4.58
CA ARG A 325 2.46 13.25 -5.69
C ARG A 325 1.05 12.84 -5.24
N VAL A 326 0.93 12.13 -4.13
CA VAL A 326 -0.36 11.74 -3.55
C VAL A 326 -1.23 12.97 -3.25
N ARG A 327 -0.66 14.03 -2.65
CA ARG A 327 -1.37 15.30 -2.43
C ARG A 327 -1.99 15.83 -3.72
N VAL A 328 -1.18 15.95 -4.78
CA VAL A 328 -1.64 16.52 -6.06
C VAL A 328 -2.62 15.61 -6.79
N LEU A 329 -2.52 14.29 -6.63
CA LEU A 329 -3.42 13.33 -7.28
C LEU A 329 -4.75 13.15 -6.55
N ALA A 330 -4.76 13.33 -5.24
CA ALA A 330 -5.97 13.20 -4.42
C ALA A 330 -6.90 14.43 -4.50
N ASP A 331 -6.43 15.57 -5.01
CA ASP A 331 -7.22 16.80 -5.07
C ASP A 331 -7.26 17.38 -6.51
N ASN A 332 -7.99 18.46 -6.66
CA ASN A 332 -8.16 19.19 -7.91
C ASN A 332 -6.88 19.96 -8.28
N ALA A 333 -6.32 19.71 -9.46
CA ALA A 333 -5.05 20.29 -9.88
C ALA A 333 -4.99 21.83 -9.87
N PRO A 334 -6.01 22.60 -10.34
CA PRO A 334 -6.04 24.06 -10.20
C PRO A 334 -5.99 24.54 -8.75
N LYS A 335 -6.64 23.84 -7.80
CA LYS A 335 -6.60 24.17 -6.37
C LYS A 335 -5.19 23.96 -5.83
N GLU A 336 -4.54 22.85 -6.20
CA GLU A 336 -3.17 22.56 -5.81
C GLU A 336 -2.18 23.59 -6.37
N VAL A 337 -2.34 24.05 -7.61
CA VAL A 337 -1.52 25.15 -8.14
C VAL A 337 -1.62 26.40 -7.27
N LEU A 338 -2.82 26.76 -6.80
CA LEU A 338 -3.01 27.92 -5.92
C LEU A 338 -2.38 27.68 -4.55
N TYR A 339 -2.57 26.51 -3.99
CA TYR A 339 -1.97 26.11 -2.71
C TYR A 339 -0.44 26.27 -2.75
N TYR A 340 0.25 25.59 -3.68
CA TYR A 340 1.71 25.71 -3.79
C TYR A 340 2.17 27.14 -4.07
N ALA A 341 1.50 27.85 -4.97
CA ALA A 341 1.87 29.22 -5.32
C ALA A 341 1.73 30.21 -4.15
N SER A 342 0.77 29.99 -3.26
CA SER A 342 0.59 30.80 -2.05
C SER A 342 1.58 30.40 -0.96
N SER A 343 1.70 29.11 -0.65
CA SER A 343 2.55 28.63 0.44
C SER A 343 4.03 28.89 0.18
N LEU A 344 4.49 28.75 -1.07
CA LEU A 344 5.87 29.13 -1.47
C LEU A 344 6.20 30.61 -1.22
N LYS A 345 5.18 31.49 -1.13
CA LYS A 345 5.38 32.93 -0.89
C LYS A 345 5.26 33.30 0.58
N SER A 346 4.40 32.62 1.32
CA SER A 346 3.95 33.06 2.65
C SER A 346 4.45 32.18 3.80
N GLU A 347 4.83 30.94 3.54
CA GLU A 347 5.18 29.99 4.59
C GLU A 347 6.70 29.77 4.69
N PRO A 348 7.34 30.21 5.79
CA PRO A 348 8.76 29.95 6.01
C PRO A 348 9.05 28.44 6.04
N GLY A 349 10.06 27.99 5.26
CA GLY A 349 10.44 26.59 5.21
C GLY A 349 9.58 25.69 4.30
N PHE A 350 8.54 26.21 3.66
CA PHE A 350 7.74 25.46 2.70
C PHE A 350 8.49 25.23 1.38
N ASP A 351 9.40 26.13 1.01
CA ASP A 351 10.19 26.03 -0.22
C ASP A 351 11.26 24.95 -0.12
N THR A 352 10.86 23.72 -0.38
CA THR A 352 11.73 22.53 -0.39
C THR A 352 11.77 21.90 -1.78
N PRO A 353 12.78 21.08 -2.10
CA PRO A 353 12.79 20.32 -3.35
C PRO A 353 11.52 19.50 -3.60
N ALA A 354 10.97 18.86 -2.57
CA ALA A 354 9.75 18.06 -2.68
C ALA A 354 8.51 18.90 -2.99
N THR A 355 8.33 20.06 -2.31
CA THR A 355 7.19 20.94 -2.57
C THR A 355 7.28 21.60 -3.95
N ARG A 356 8.49 21.89 -4.45
CA ARG A 356 8.67 22.32 -5.84
C ARG A 356 8.33 21.23 -6.86
N TYR A 357 8.61 19.96 -6.56
CA TYR A 357 8.15 18.86 -7.38
C TYR A 357 6.62 18.76 -7.38
N GLY A 358 5.96 18.83 -6.22
CA GLY A 358 4.50 18.86 -6.12
C GLY A 358 3.88 20.00 -6.92
N TYR A 359 4.47 21.21 -6.81
CA TYR A 359 4.05 22.37 -7.61
C TYR A 359 4.18 22.11 -9.12
N ALA A 360 5.31 21.54 -9.55
CA ALA A 360 5.51 21.20 -10.97
C ALA A 360 4.48 20.18 -11.46
N LEU A 361 4.17 19.16 -10.66
CA LEU A 361 3.15 18.16 -10.99
C LEU A 361 1.75 18.81 -11.12
N ALA A 362 1.37 19.68 -10.18
CA ALA A 362 0.11 20.44 -10.24
C ALA A 362 0.03 21.34 -11.50
N LEU A 363 1.13 22.02 -11.84
CA LEU A 363 1.24 22.81 -13.05
C LEU A 363 1.08 21.97 -14.33
N THR A 364 1.74 20.80 -14.38
CA THR A 364 1.64 19.87 -15.51
C THR A 364 0.20 19.41 -15.71
N ARG A 365 -0.48 18.96 -14.62
CA ARG A 365 -1.88 18.55 -14.67
C ARG A 365 -2.85 19.69 -15.03
N SER A 366 -2.45 20.93 -14.78
CA SER A 366 -3.22 22.13 -15.16
C SER A 366 -2.87 22.68 -16.56
N GLY A 367 -2.15 21.94 -17.39
CA GLY A 367 -1.78 22.35 -18.75
C GLY A 367 -0.65 23.40 -18.82
N ARG A 368 0.06 23.67 -17.72
CA ARG A 368 1.10 24.70 -17.60
C ARG A 368 2.50 24.10 -17.67
N GLY A 369 2.74 23.22 -18.65
CA GLY A 369 3.98 22.43 -18.78
C GLY A 369 5.26 23.25 -18.81
N ALA A 370 5.27 24.42 -19.49
CA ALA A 370 6.46 25.28 -19.53
C ALA A 370 6.87 25.76 -18.12
N GLN A 371 5.91 26.14 -17.28
CA GLN A 371 6.16 26.55 -15.90
C GLN A 371 6.57 25.38 -15.01
N ALA A 372 6.03 24.18 -15.27
CA ALA A 372 6.45 22.97 -14.59
C ALA A 372 7.93 22.64 -14.85
N ILE A 373 8.39 22.79 -16.11
CA ILE A 373 9.80 22.61 -16.47
C ILE A 373 10.70 23.55 -15.66
N GLU A 374 10.31 24.82 -15.48
CA GLU A 374 11.08 25.79 -14.68
C GLU A 374 11.27 25.33 -13.22
N GLN A 375 10.26 24.66 -12.63
CA GLN A 375 10.36 24.12 -11.28
C GLN A 375 11.22 22.85 -11.23
N LEU A 376 11.16 22.00 -12.26
CA LEU A 376 11.86 20.70 -12.28
C LEU A 376 13.34 20.82 -12.65
N GLN A 377 13.75 21.78 -13.46
CA GLN A 377 15.14 21.95 -13.90
C GLN A 377 16.16 22.04 -12.74
N PRO A 378 15.91 22.83 -11.67
CA PRO A 378 16.81 22.86 -10.52
C PRO A 378 16.89 21.51 -9.80
N LEU A 379 15.77 20.78 -9.71
CA LEU A 379 15.71 19.48 -9.04
C LEU A 379 16.50 18.41 -9.77
N GLN A 380 16.45 18.38 -11.11
CA GLN A 380 17.28 17.48 -11.92
C GLN A 380 18.79 17.75 -11.75
N LYS A 381 19.19 19.00 -11.46
CA LYS A 381 20.60 19.30 -11.16
C LYS A 381 21.06 18.74 -9.80
N LEU A 382 20.12 18.58 -8.86
CA LEU A 382 20.39 18.03 -7.54
C LEU A 382 20.44 16.49 -7.59
N GLN A 383 19.55 15.86 -8.35
CA GLN A 383 19.41 14.40 -8.43
C GLN A 383 18.97 13.96 -9.84
N GLY A 384 19.93 13.99 -10.77
CA GLY A 384 19.68 13.75 -12.20
C GLY A 384 19.19 12.35 -12.54
N ASP A 385 19.50 11.34 -11.71
CA ASP A 385 19.15 9.94 -11.96
C ASP A 385 17.82 9.52 -11.32
N ASN A 386 17.10 10.41 -10.61
CA ASN A 386 15.84 10.06 -9.97
C ASN A 386 14.73 9.83 -11.01
N LEU A 387 14.15 8.62 -10.98
CA LEU A 387 13.12 8.18 -11.92
C LEU A 387 11.87 9.05 -11.85
N ILE A 388 11.39 9.38 -10.62
CA ILE A 388 10.17 10.16 -10.39
C ILE A 388 10.31 11.57 -10.96
N LEU A 389 11.47 12.23 -10.72
CA LEU A 389 11.75 13.57 -11.27
C LEU A 389 11.87 13.54 -12.79
N ASN A 390 12.53 12.55 -13.35
CA ASN A 390 12.70 12.43 -14.79
C ASN A 390 11.39 12.10 -15.51
N LEU A 391 10.52 11.30 -14.90
CA LEU A 391 9.18 11.04 -15.42
C LEU A 391 8.34 12.32 -15.40
N ALA A 392 8.33 13.07 -14.30
CA ALA A 392 7.64 14.35 -14.21
C ALA A 392 8.17 15.39 -15.23
N MET A 393 9.48 15.40 -15.50
CA MET A 393 10.07 16.24 -16.55
C MET A 393 9.59 15.81 -17.94
N ALA A 394 9.49 14.53 -18.23
CA ALA A 394 8.97 14.03 -19.50
C ALA A 394 7.50 14.43 -19.69
N ASP A 395 6.67 14.29 -18.65
CA ASP A 395 5.27 14.70 -18.64
C ASP A 395 5.13 16.22 -18.87
N ALA A 396 5.94 17.02 -18.16
CA ALA A 396 5.95 18.47 -18.31
C ALA A 396 6.37 18.92 -19.72
N ARG A 397 7.38 18.27 -20.33
CA ARG A 397 7.81 18.53 -21.70
C ARG A 397 6.73 18.15 -22.71
N LEU A 398 6.06 17.01 -22.51
CA LEU A 398 4.95 16.58 -23.36
C LEU A 398 3.84 17.64 -23.32
N GLN A 399 3.47 18.09 -22.12
CA GLN A 399 2.44 19.10 -21.91
C GLN A 399 2.86 20.50 -22.46
N ALA A 400 4.15 20.80 -22.50
CA ALA A 400 4.69 22.00 -23.11
C ALA A 400 4.83 21.92 -24.65
N GLY A 401 4.37 20.84 -25.29
CA GLY A 401 4.48 20.61 -26.73
C GLY A 401 5.86 20.16 -27.20
N GLN A 402 6.81 19.89 -26.30
CA GLN A 402 8.16 19.42 -26.61
C GLN A 402 8.20 17.91 -26.81
N ARG A 403 7.31 17.39 -27.68
CA ARG A 403 7.04 15.95 -27.82
C ARG A 403 8.29 15.12 -28.10
N GLY A 404 9.19 15.58 -29.00
CA GLY A 404 10.42 14.83 -29.32
C GLY A 404 11.32 14.63 -28.11
N ALA A 405 11.51 15.68 -27.30
CA ALA A 405 12.31 15.63 -26.09
C ALA A 405 11.63 14.79 -24.98
N ALA A 406 10.30 14.82 -24.88
CA ALA A 406 9.54 13.98 -23.96
C ALA A 406 9.68 12.49 -24.32
N LEU A 407 9.45 12.11 -25.60
CA LEU A 407 9.58 10.71 -26.05
C LEU A 407 11.00 10.16 -25.88
N ALA A 408 12.02 10.98 -26.12
CA ALA A 408 13.41 10.57 -25.88
C ALA A 408 13.65 10.26 -24.39
N LEU A 409 13.10 11.07 -23.49
CA LEU A 409 13.24 10.86 -22.04
C LEU A 409 12.45 9.65 -21.56
N TYR A 410 11.20 9.46 -22.00
CA TYR A 410 10.42 8.25 -21.70
C TYR A 410 11.13 6.97 -22.20
N SER A 411 11.68 7.01 -23.41
CA SER A 411 12.43 5.87 -23.97
C SER A 411 13.66 5.51 -23.13
N ALA A 412 14.41 6.52 -22.67
CA ALA A 412 15.56 6.33 -21.79
C ALA A 412 15.14 5.75 -20.41
N LEU A 413 14.07 6.28 -19.83
CA LEU A 413 13.53 5.78 -18.55
C LEU A 413 13.06 4.32 -18.67
N ASN A 414 12.34 4.00 -19.75
CA ASN A 414 11.88 2.64 -19.99
C ASN A 414 13.04 1.66 -20.25
N ALA A 415 14.10 2.10 -20.92
CA ALA A 415 15.29 1.28 -21.09
C ALA A 415 16.01 0.99 -19.76
N GLY A 416 16.02 1.96 -18.84
CA GLY A 416 16.59 1.81 -17.50
C GLY A 416 15.70 1.03 -16.52
N SER A 417 14.38 1.07 -16.70
CA SER A 417 13.39 0.48 -15.81
C SER A 417 12.23 -0.19 -16.58
N PRO A 418 12.51 -1.28 -17.34
CA PRO A 418 11.57 -1.83 -18.33
C PRO A 418 10.33 -2.50 -17.73
N ARG A 419 10.28 -2.71 -16.42
CA ARG A 419 9.14 -3.29 -15.70
C ARG A 419 8.41 -2.29 -14.81
N ASN A 420 8.78 -1.01 -14.85
CA ASN A 420 8.08 0.01 -14.09
C ASN A 420 6.78 0.38 -14.82
N HIS A 421 5.64 0.14 -14.17
CA HIS A 421 4.31 0.35 -14.72
C HIS A 421 4.05 1.82 -15.02
N GLY A 422 4.47 2.73 -14.13
CA GLY A 422 4.29 4.18 -14.30
C GLY A 422 5.02 4.74 -15.53
N VAL A 423 6.27 4.31 -15.73
CA VAL A 423 7.06 4.71 -16.91
C VAL A 423 6.45 4.15 -18.20
N ALA A 424 6.09 2.88 -18.19
CA ALA A 424 5.53 2.23 -19.39
C ALA A 424 4.17 2.84 -19.77
N LEU A 425 3.30 3.08 -18.79
CA LEU A 425 2.00 3.71 -19.00
C LEU A 425 2.14 5.13 -19.58
N ALA A 426 3.00 5.96 -18.97
CA ALA A 426 3.23 7.33 -19.43
C ALA A 426 3.82 7.36 -20.84
N TYR A 427 4.80 6.49 -21.10
CA TYR A 427 5.40 6.38 -22.44
C TYR A 427 4.39 5.90 -23.49
N ALA A 428 3.62 4.86 -23.21
CA ALA A 428 2.58 4.36 -24.11
C ALA A 428 1.52 5.42 -24.41
N ASN A 429 1.04 6.14 -23.40
CA ASN A 429 0.10 7.24 -23.58
C ASN A 429 0.68 8.36 -24.46
N ALA A 430 1.96 8.72 -24.27
CA ALA A 430 2.65 9.72 -25.08
C ALA A 430 2.83 9.27 -26.54
N LEU A 431 3.09 7.99 -26.78
CA LEU A 431 3.17 7.40 -28.13
C LEU A 431 1.80 7.46 -28.83
N VAL A 432 0.72 7.09 -28.11
CA VAL A 432 -0.64 7.00 -28.70
C VAL A 432 -1.25 8.36 -28.96
N ALA A 433 -1.05 9.36 -28.08
CA ALA A 433 -1.75 10.65 -28.12
C ALA A 433 -1.68 11.35 -29.48
N GLN A 434 -0.51 11.46 -30.09
CA GLN A 434 -0.28 12.11 -31.38
C GLN A 434 0.51 11.23 -32.35
N GLY A 435 0.65 9.93 -32.04
CA GLY A 435 1.42 8.98 -32.81
C GLY A 435 0.66 8.45 -34.03
N ASP A 436 1.41 7.83 -34.90
CA ASP A 436 0.88 7.05 -36.01
C ASP A 436 0.61 5.59 -35.59
N LYS A 437 0.25 4.77 -36.58
CA LYS A 437 0.00 3.34 -36.37
C LYS A 437 1.22 2.58 -35.84
N ALA A 438 2.43 2.94 -36.28
CA ALA A 438 3.66 2.29 -35.82
C ALA A 438 3.95 2.61 -34.34
N GLN A 439 3.78 3.86 -33.93
CA GLN A 439 3.91 4.28 -32.54
C GLN A 439 2.83 3.65 -31.65
N ALA A 440 1.61 3.49 -32.14
CA ALA A 440 0.55 2.78 -31.44
C ALA A 440 0.87 1.29 -31.25
N THR A 441 1.44 0.63 -32.28
CA THR A 441 1.93 -0.75 -32.16
C THR A 441 3.04 -0.85 -31.12
N GLN A 442 4.01 0.07 -31.14
CA GLN A 442 5.07 0.14 -30.13
C GLN A 442 4.50 0.29 -28.71
N ALA A 443 3.47 1.14 -28.52
CA ALA A 443 2.81 1.32 -27.22
C ALA A 443 2.11 0.01 -26.76
N ALA A 444 1.43 -0.69 -27.65
CA ALA A 444 0.79 -1.97 -27.33
C ALA A 444 1.83 -3.03 -26.96
N ASP A 445 2.95 -3.13 -27.70
CA ASP A 445 4.02 -4.08 -27.42
C ASP A 445 4.71 -3.78 -26.07
N LEU A 446 4.83 -2.50 -25.70
CA LEU A 446 5.36 -2.05 -24.41
C LEU A 446 4.49 -2.47 -23.23
N LEU A 447 3.16 -2.37 -23.35
CA LEU A 447 2.23 -2.65 -22.25
C LEU A 447 1.86 -4.14 -22.14
N ARG A 448 1.93 -4.90 -23.24
CA ARG A 448 1.51 -6.31 -23.28
C ARG A 448 2.11 -7.19 -22.20
N PRO A 449 3.43 -7.13 -21.87
CA PRO A 449 4.02 -7.95 -20.82
C PRO A 449 3.52 -7.65 -19.41
N MET A 450 2.86 -6.51 -19.20
CA MET A 450 2.35 -6.08 -17.89
C MET A 450 0.96 -6.64 -17.60
N LEU A 451 0.18 -6.96 -18.65
CA LEU A 451 -1.20 -7.44 -18.50
C LEU A 451 -1.34 -8.73 -17.69
N ASP A 452 -0.31 -9.57 -17.66
CA ASP A 452 -0.34 -10.86 -16.94
C ASP A 452 -0.38 -10.69 -15.41
N ASN A 453 0.09 -9.54 -14.90
CA ASN A 453 0.23 -9.28 -13.46
C ASN A 453 -0.38 -7.93 -13.02
N ALA A 454 -0.91 -7.13 -13.94
CA ALA A 454 -1.54 -5.86 -13.62
C ALA A 454 -2.96 -6.07 -13.08
N ASP A 455 -3.32 -5.29 -12.07
CA ASP A 455 -4.70 -5.11 -11.62
C ASP A 455 -5.13 -3.63 -11.72
N GLU A 456 -4.28 -2.79 -12.32
CA GLU A 456 -4.51 -1.37 -12.57
C GLU A 456 -5.33 -1.18 -13.87
N PRO A 457 -6.56 -0.65 -13.79
CA PRO A 457 -7.43 -0.48 -14.95
C PRO A 457 -6.84 0.45 -16.03
N GLU A 458 -5.96 1.38 -15.65
CA GLU A 458 -5.28 2.31 -16.55
C GLU A 458 -4.37 1.61 -17.54
N ILE A 459 -3.68 0.55 -17.14
CA ILE A 459 -2.80 -0.25 -18.01
C ILE A 459 -3.62 -0.93 -19.10
N TYR A 460 -4.73 -1.57 -18.72
CA TYR A 460 -5.64 -2.20 -19.68
C TYR A 460 -6.28 -1.17 -20.63
N SER A 461 -6.73 -0.03 -20.09
CA SER A 461 -7.29 1.06 -20.89
C SER A 461 -6.26 1.63 -21.88
N ALA A 462 -5.03 1.82 -21.46
CA ALA A 462 -3.95 2.31 -22.33
C ALA A 462 -3.59 1.28 -23.42
N TYR A 463 -3.50 0.01 -23.04
CA TYR A 463 -3.28 -1.07 -24.01
C TYR A 463 -4.43 -1.18 -25.01
N GLY A 464 -5.67 -1.04 -24.55
CA GLY A 464 -6.86 -0.99 -25.42
C GLY A 464 -6.77 0.14 -26.44
N ARG A 465 -6.49 1.38 -26.00
CA ARG A 465 -6.31 2.53 -26.89
C ARG A 465 -5.16 2.34 -27.90
N ALA A 466 -4.04 1.78 -27.44
CA ALA A 466 -2.89 1.48 -28.28
C ALA A 466 -3.24 0.44 -29.35
N SER A 467 -3.89 -0.66 -28.97
CA SER A 467 -4.33 -1.73 -29.86
C SER A 467 -5.34 -1.24 -30.88
N GLU A 468 -6.34 -0.44 -30.46
CA GLU A 468 -7.34 0.14 -31.35
C GLU A 468 -6.68 1.01 -32.45
N LYS A 469 -5.79 1.91 -32.04
CA LYS A 469 -5.07 2.80 -32.96
C LYS A 469 -4.07 2.03 -33.86
N ALA A 470 -3.51 0.93 -33.38
CA ALA A 470 -2.70 -0.01 -34.16
C ALA A 470 -3.53 -0.82 -35.17
N GLY A 471 -4.86 -0.84 -35.04
CA GLY A 471 -5.80 -1.55 -35.89
C GLY A 471 -6.16 -2.97 -35.43
N ASP A 472 -5.79 -3.33 -34.19
CA ASP A 472 -6.21 -4.59 -33.55
C ASP A 472 -7.43 -4.34 -32.66
N SER A 473 -8.60 -4.27 -33.29
CA SER A 473 -9.86 -3.98 -32.60
C SER A 473 -10.30 -5.12 -31.66
N VAL A 474 -9.83 -6.34 -31.87
CA VAL A 474 -10.18 -7.48 -31.00
C VAL A 474 -9.44 -7.35 -29.67
N ARG A 475 -8.13 -7.16 -29.72
CA ARG A 475 -7.33 -6.93 -28.50
C ARG A 475 -7.74 -5.67 -27.76
N ALA A 476 -8.10 -4.62 -28.49
CA ALA A 476 -8.60 -3.39 -27.87
C ALA A 476 -9.86 -3.64 -27.03
N GLN A 477 -10.83 -4.36 -27.57
CA GLN A 477 -12.09 -4.64 -26.87
C GLN A 477 -11.89 -5.64 -25.70
N GLU A 478 -11.05 -6.66 -25.86
CA GLU A 478 -10.64 -7.53 -24.74
C GLU A 478 -10.10 -6.67 -23.59
N ALA A 479 -9.15 -5.78 -23.86
CA ALA A 479 -8.52 -4.92 -22.86
C ALA A 479 -9.51 -3.92 -22.20
N PHE A 480 -10.44 -3.34 -22.96
CA PHE A 480 -11.46 -2.46 -22.38
C PHE A 480 -12.44 -3.23 -21.49
N ALA A 481 -12.73 -4.49 -21.80
CA ALA A 481 -13.51 -5.33 -20.90
C ALA A 481 -12.76 -5.62 -19.59
N ASP A 482 -11.46 -5.93 -19.66
CA ASP A 482 -10.63 -6.10 -18.47
C ASP A 482 -10.49 -4.80 -17.67
N ALA A 483 -10.31 -3.65 -18.35
CA ALA A 483 -10.32 -2.34 -17.69
C ALA A 483 -11.64 -2.08 -16.94
N SER A 484 -12.77 -2.45 -17.54
CA SER A 484 -14.07 -2.34 -16.87
C SER A 484 -14.16 -3.24 -15.63
N TYR A 485 -13.65 -4.46 -15.72
CA TYR A 485 -13.61 -5.40 -14.60
C TYR A 485 -12.77 -4.85 -13.44
N TYR A 486 -11.53 -4.45 -13.70
CA TYR A 486 -10.63 -3.92 -12.67
C TYR A 486 -11.06 -2.55 -12.12
N SER A 487 -11.86 -1.79 -12.89
CA SER A 487 -12.56 -0.59 -12.41
C SER A 487 -13.83 -0.88 -11.59
N GLY A 488 -14.08 -2.14 -11.19
CA GLY A 488 -15.23 -2.51 -10.37
C GLY A 488 -16.56 -2.60 -11.12
N ARG A 489 -16.54 -2.72 -12.45
CA ARG A 489 -17.73 -2.85 -13.30
C ARG A 489 -17.82 -4.21 -14.00
N PRO A 490 -17.98 -5.32 -13.23
CA PRO A 490 -17.96 -6.68 -13.78
C PRO A 490 -19.12 -6.98 -14.72
N PHE A 491 -20.27 -6.33 -14.54
CA PHE A 491 -21.41 -6.48 -15.44
C PHE A 491 -21.13 -5.88 -16.82
N ASP A 492 -20.52 -4.69 -16.88
CA ASP A 492 -20.08 -4.05 -18.12
C ASP A 492 -19.06 -4.90 -18.85
N ALA A 493 -18.06 -5.40 -18.12
CA ALA A 493 -17.05 -6.30 -18.66
C ALA A 493 -17.69 -7.55 -19.29
N MET A 494 -18.61 -8.18 -18.56
CA MET A 494 -19.33 -9.36 -19.03
C MET A 494 -20.14 -9.06 -20.30
N GLU A 495 -20.85 -7.93 -20.34
CA GLU A 495 -21.65 -7.55 -21.51
C GLU A 495 -20.77 -7.23 -22.71
N GLN A 496 -19.65 -6.53 -22.52
CA GLN A 496 -18.66 -6.26 -23.59
C GLN A 496 -18.14 -7.58 -24.18
N LEU A 497 -17.70 -8.52 -23.34
CA LEU A 497 -17.20 -9.82 -23.78
C LEU A 497 -18.28 -10.63 -24.54
N LYS A 498 -19.54 -10.64 -24.05
CA LYS A 498 -20.66 -11.31 -24.73
C LYS A 498 -20.99 -10.67 -26.09
N ARG A 499 -20.88 -9.34 -26.19
CA ARG A 499 -21.04 -8.63 -27.47
C ARG A 499 -19.95 -9.00 -28.47
N MET A 500 -18.70 -9.13 -27.97
CA MET A 500 -17.57 -9.55 -28.82
C MET A 500 -17.77 -10.93 -29.44
N LEU A 501 -18.32 -11.91 -28.69
CA LEU A 501 -18.56 -13.26 -29.23
C LEU A 501 -19.53 -13.28 -30.43
N LYS A 502 -20.34 -12.23 -30.63
CA LYS A 502 -21.26 -12.10 -31.78
C LYS A 502 -20.56 -11.61 -33.04
N ARG A 503 -19.28 -11.19 -32.97
CA ARG A 503 -18.51 -10.75 -34.15
C ARG A 503 -18.18 -11.92 -35.08
N SER A 504 -18.25 -11.68 -36.37
CA SER A 504 -17.94 -12.68 -37.43
C SER A 504 -16.46 -12.77 -37.76
N ASP A 505 -15.65 -11.75 -37.39
CA ASP A 505 -14.24 -11.61 -37.69
C ASP A 505 -13.29 -12.21 -36.61
N LEU A 506 -13.84 -12.88 -35.60
CA LEU A 506 -13.06 -13.55 -34.57
C LEU A 506 -12.47 -14.87 -35.10
N ASP A 507 -11.14 -15.02 -34.99
CA ASP A 507 -10.50 -16.29 -35.14
C ASP A 507 -10.80 -17.27 -33.98
N TYR A 508 -10.38 -18.51 -34.13
CA TYR A 508 -10.59 -19.55 -33.11
C TYR A 508 -9.95 -19.17 -31.76
N TYR A 509 -8.74 -18.63 -31.76
CA TYR A 509 -8.00 -18.30 -30.54
C TYR A 509 -8.60 -17.10 -29.80
N ALA A 510 -9.00 -16.06 -30.52
CA ALA A 510 -9.69 -14.92 -29.94
C ALA A 510 -11.01 -15.36 -29.27
N ARG A 511 -11.81 -16.16 -29.99
CA ARG A 511 -13.08 -16.71 -29.45
C ARG A 511 -12.86 -17.54 -28.19
N ALA A 512 -11.81 -18.37 -28.17
CA ALA A 512 -11.48 -19.21 -27.01
C ALA A 512 -11.04 -18.38 -25.80
N ARG A 513 -10.21 -17.33 -25.98
CA ARG A 513 -9.82 -16.41 -24.90
C ARG A 513 -11.01 -15.67 -24.32
N ILE A 514 -11.85 -15.07 -25.17
CA ILE A 514 -13.04 -14.35 -24.73
C ILE A 514 -13.97 -15.28 -23.96
N GLN A 515 -14.19 -16.52 -24.45
CA GLN A 515 -15.02 -17.50 -23.74
C GLN A 515 -14.43 -17.91 -22.40
N ALA A 516 -13.11 -18.08 -22.32
CA ALA A 516 -12.42 -18.39 -21.07
C ALA A 516 -12.62 -17.25 -20.05
N ARG A 517 -12.47 -15.98 -20.48
CA ARG A 517 -12.68 -14.82 -19.61
C ARG A 517 -14.13 -14.69 -19.14
N ILE A 518 -15.11 -14.94 -20.00
CA ILE A 518 -16.52 -15.01 -19.61
C ILE A 518 -16.74 -16.08 -18.54
N ASN A 519 -16.17 -17.27 -18.72
CA ASN A 519 -16.32 -18.36 -17.76
C ASN A 519 -15.70 -18.01 -16.40
N GLU A 520 -14.56 -17.33 -16.40
CA GLU A 520 -13.89 -16.83 -15.18
C GLU A 520 -14.73 -15.80 -14.43
N LEU A 521 -15.34 -14.84 -15.14
CA LEU A 521 -16.14 -13.79 -14.52
C LEU A 521 -17.55 -14.26 -14.11
N THR A 522 -18.07 -15.34 -14.69
CA THR A 522 -19.43 -15.81 -14.48
C THR A 522 -19.77 -16.08 -13.01
N PRO A 523 -18.92 -16.77 -12.18
CA PRO A 523 -19.25 -17.02 -10.79
C PRO A 523 -19.46 -15.72 -9.99
N LEU A 524 -18.57 -14.76 -10.15
CA LEU A 524 -18.66 -13.45 -9.50
C LEU A 524 -19.93 -12.71 -9.90
N VAL A 525 -20.20 -12.61 -11.21
CA VAL A 525 -21.39 -11.92 -11.73
C VAL A 525 -22.68 -12.58 -11.25
N MET A 526 -22.73 -13.92 -11.22
CA MET A 526 -23.88 -14.66 -10.70
C MET A 526 -24.07 -14.44 -9.19
N GLU A 527 -23.00 -14.39 -8.43
CA GLU A 527 -23.07 -14.15 -6.98
C GLU A 527 -23.55 -12.73 -6.68
N LEU A 528 -23.05 -11.72 -7.41
CA LEU A 528 -23.52 -10.35 -7.32
C LEU A 528 -25.00 -10.23 -7.68
N HIS A 529 -25.48 -10.94 -8.71
CA HIS A 529 -26.89 -11.01 -9.05
C HIS A 529 -27.76 -11.63 -7.96
N LYS A 530 -27.32 -12.75 -7.37
CA LYS A 530 -28.06 -13.40 -6.27
C LYS A 530 -28.20 -12.49 -5.06
N ARG A 531 -27.18 -11.71 -4.76
CA ARG A 531 -27.19 -10.76 -3.63
C ARG A 531 -28.00 -9.51 -3.92
N ARG A 532 -28.63 -9.37 -5.11
CA ARG A 532 -29.32 -8.16 -5.59
C ARG A 532 -28.45 -6.90 -5.49
N ILE A 533 -27.15 -7.08 -5.65
CA ILE A 533 -26.21 -5.99 -5.72
C ILE A 533 -26.28 -5.50 -7.16
N SER A 534 -27.17 -4.54 -7.46
CA SER A 534 -27.04 -3.77 -8.69
C SER A 534 -25.88 -2.81 -8.47
N THR A 535 -24.79 -3.00 -9.19
CA THR A 535 -23.91 -1.88 -9.51
C THR A 535 -24.71 -0.95 -10.44
N ASP A 536 -24.44 0.36 -10.46
CA ASP A 536 -25.20 1.41 -11.17
C ASP A 536 -25.46 1.17 -12.68
N ASP A 537 -25.25 -0.03 -13.17
CA ASP A 537 -25.38 -0.39 -14.58
C ASP A 537 -26.81 -0.75 -15.03
N ASN A 538 -27.84 -0.58 -14.20
CA ASN A 538 -29.21 -0.79 -14.61
C ASN A 538 -30.09 0.47 -14.36
N PRO A 539 -30.03 1.49 -15.24
CA PRO A 539 -30.94 2.65 -15.17
C PRO A 539 -32.38 2.31 -15.53
N ASP A 540 -32.65 1.12 -16.08
CA ASP A 540 -33.99 0.66 -16.48
C ASP A 540 -34.51 -0.36 -15.47
N GLY A 541 -34.76 0.08 -14.22
CA GLY A 541 -35.61 -0.66 -13.29
C GLY A 541 -37.03 -0.77 -13.87
N GLU A 542 -37.34 -1.89 -14.53
CA GLU A 542 -38.74 -2.21 -14.91
C GLU A 542 -39.61 -2.10 -13.65
N GLN A 543 -40.45 -1.06 -13.64
CA GLN A 543 -41.62 -1.00 -12.77
C GLN A 543 -42.48 -2.22 -13.07
N GLN A 544 -42.54 -3.16 -12.13
CA GLN A 544 -43.55 -4.19 -12.18
C GLN A 544 -44.93 -3.48 -12.08
N PRO A 545 -45.87 -3.73 -12.99
CA PRO A 545 -47.22 -3.20 -12.85
C PRO A 545 -47.90 -3.90 -11.68
N ASP A 546 -48.45 -3.10 -10.78
CA ASP A 546 -49.35 -3.55 -9.73
C ASP A 546 -50.52 -4.31 -10.35
N GLY A 547 -50.71 -5.58 -9.91
CA GLY A 547 -51.83 -6.42 -10.22
C GLY A 547 -52.24 -7.19 -8.97
#